data_e5d374c640d192363270bcd42412619d
#
_entry.id   e5d374c640d192363270bcd42412619d
#
_cell.length_a   1.000
_cell.length_b   1.000
_cell.length_c   1.000
_cell.angle_alpha   90.00
_cell.angle_beta   90.00
_cell.angle_gamma   90.00
#
_symmetry.space_group_name_H-M   'P 1'
#
loop_
_entity.id
_entity.type
_entity.pdbx_description
1 polymer ?
#
loop_
_entity_poly.entity_id
_entity_poly.type
_entity_poly.pdbx_seq_one_letter_code
_entity_poly.pdbx_strand_id
1 'polypeptide(L)'
;MVEKDCQELDAWQPKEKHLDILTFEAYLLSRGADKNALATATVWTRAMLGVNPADLSALFFLNYCKSGGGLLAMRSDRKGGGQHLRVRQGTQLFAKCLAETLPRDTIHLESPVEAVIQHGRQTVQVRANGAVYSARKVITTVPGPVLKELSFTPPLPPAKRLWVESTGYGYYTKAMMEFRSAFWVRKGLCGLVQSFVGPASVVRDTSSPDDSKFVLTCFMAGDPGRAWSLQSTSQRQESLLRQLEKLYDIENLETEFLEMHSYDWVEDQYSGWGCPCASLTPGVIDTVGADALREPWYDLHFAGTETAGEWKGYMEGAVRSGERAAAEVVQHLGLGHTARL
;
A
#
# COMPACT_ATOMS: atom_id res chain seq x y z
N MET A 1 4.50 16.62 -16.64
CA MET A 1 3.12 16.18 -16.87
C MET A 1 2.50 15.67 -15.58
N VAL A 2 2.66 14.41 -15.19
CA VAL A 2 2.05 13.81 -13.98
C VAL A 2 2.24 14.68 -12.72
N GLU A 3 3.48 15.16 -12.45
CA GLU A 3 3.77 16.01 -11.29
C GLU A 3 2.95 17.31 -11.30
N LYS A 4 2.84 17.98 -12.45
CA LYS A 4 2.05 19.20 -12.57
C LYS A 4 0.56 18.91 -12.39
N ASP A 5 0.05 17.94 -13.12
CA ASP A 5 -1.38 17.67 -13.16
C ASP A 5 -1.89 17.14 -11.81
N CYS A 6 -1.10 16.34 -11.07
CA CYS A 6 -1.51 15.89 -9.73
C CYS A 6 -1.55 17.05 -8.72
N GLN A 7 -0.69 18.07 -8.85
CA GLN A 7 -0.69 19.22 -7.94
C GLN A 7 -1.94 20.10 -8.09
N GLU A 8 -2.57 20.09 -9.26
CA GLU A 8 -3.78 20.87 -9.54
C GLU A 8 -5.06 20.22 -8.97
N LEU A 9 -5.02 18.94 -8.58
CA LEU A 9 -6.18 18.22 -8.04
C LEU A 9 -6.48 18.62 -6.58
N ASP A 10 -7.77 18.54 -6.22
CA ASP A 10 -8.18 18.44 -4.82
C ASP A 10 -7.88 17.02 -4.31
N ALA A 11 -7.20 16.93 -3.15
CA ALA A 11 -6.81 15.64 -2.59
C ALA A 11 -8.02 14.83 -2.08
N TRP A 12 -9.10 15.53 -1.69
CA TRP A 12 -10.27 14.92 -1.07
C TRP A 12 -11.41 14.70 -2.05
N GLN A 13 -11.67 15.68 -2.91
CA GLN A 13 -12.80 15.69 -3.85
C GLN A 13 -12.33 16.17 -5.22
N PRO A 14 -11.58 15.34 -5.96
CA PRO A 14 -11.11 15.72 -7.29
C PRO A 14 -12.33 15.95 -8.21
N LYS A 15 -12.32 17.12 -8.87
CA LYS A 15 -13.41 17.55 -9.76
C LYS A 15 -13.23 17.08 -11.20
N GLU A 16 -12.03 16.62 -11.52
CA GLU A 16 -11.59 16.23 -12.88
C GLU A 16 -12.10 14.82 -13.24
N LYS A 17 -13.41 14.59 -13.07
CA LYS A 17 -14.07 13.30 -13.28
C LYS A 17 -13.81 12.69 -14.65
N HIS A 18 -13.62 13.53 -15.67
CA HIS A 18 -13.25 13.08 -17.02
C HIS A 18 -11.93 12.30 -17.07
N LEU A 19 -11.07 12.43 -16.09
CA LEU A 19 -9.85 11.63 -15.96
C LEU A 19 -10.12 10.23 -15.38
N ASP A 20 -11.24 10.04 -14.68
CA ASP A 20 -11.55 8.74 -14.09
C ASP A 20 -12.03 7.70 -15.12
N ILE A 21 -12.57 8.14 -16.25
CA ILE A 21 -12.96 7.23 -17.35
C ILE A 21 -11.75 6.71 -18.14
N LEU A 22 -10.58 7.31 -17.94
CA LEU A 22 -9.34 6.91 -18.60
C LEU A 22 -8.53 5.98 -17.72
N THR A 23 -7.88 4.98 -18.35
CA THR A 23 -6.74 4.33 -17.72
C THR A 23 -5.56 5.28 -17.62
N PHE A 24 -4.65 5.05 -16.69
CA PHE A 24 -3.44 5.87 -16.59
C PHE A 24 -2.59 5.78 -17.85
N GLU A 25 -2.57 4.64 -18.52
CA GLU A 25 -1.93 4.49 -19.84
C GLU A 25 -2.58 5.38 -20.91
N ALA A 26 -3.92 5.34 -21.05
CA ALA A 26 -4.65 6.16 -22.00
C ALA A 26 -4.44 7.67 -21.72
N TYR A 27 -4.42 8.07 -20.45
CA TYR A 27 -4.07 9.43 -20.05
C TYR A 27 -2.66 9.82 -20.51
N LEU A 28 -1.66 8.98 -20.28
CA LEU A 28 -0.28 9.26 -20.70
C LEU A 28 -0.17 9.40 -22.23
N LEU A 29 -0.82 8.49 -22.98
CA LEU A 29 -0.86 8.55 -24.44
C LEU A 29 -1.53 9.83 -24.95
N SER A 30 -2.66 10.23 -24.35
CA SER A 30 -3.35 11.48 -24.71
C SER A 30 -2.49 12.73 -24.47
N ARG A 31 -1.49 12.62 -23.60
CA ARG A 31 -0.53 13.69 -23.28
C ARG A 31 0.77 13.58 -24.10
N GLY A 32 0.83 12.69 -25.08
CA GLY A 32 1.96 12.52 -25.99
C GLY A 32 3.12 11.66 -25.44
N ALA A 33 2.85 10.76 -24.47
CA ALA A 33 3.87 9.86 -23.98
C ALA A 33 4.33 8.90 -25.09
N ASP A 34 5.64 8.76 -25.25
CA ASP A 34 6.25 7.77 -26.11
C ASP A 34 6.41 6.41 -25.40
N LYS A 35 6.93 5.42 -26.12
CA LYS A 35 7.17 4.08 -25.58
C LYS A 35 8.10 4.06 -24.36
N ASN A 36 9.07 4.97 -24.27
CA ASN A 36 10.01 5.03 -23.16
C ASN A 36 9.35 5.62 -21.91
N ALA A 37 8.51 6.65 -22.10
CA ALA A 37 7.69 7.23 -21.05
C ALA A 37 6.71 6.19 -20.48
N LEU A 38 6.04 5.42 -21.35
CA LEU A 38 5.14 4.34 -20.92
C LEU A 38 5.87 3.22 -20.17
N ALA A 39 7.04 2.79 -20.68
CA ALA A 39 7.84 1.79 -19.98
C ALA A 39 8.26 2.29 -18.59
N THR A 40 8.67 3.55 -18.47
CA THR A 40 9.01 4.18 -17.20
C THR A 40 7.80 4.25 -16.27
N ALA A 41 6.64 4.67 -16.77
CA ALA A 41 5.39 4.71 -16.01
C ALA A 41 4.99 3.30 -15.50
N THR A 42 5.18 2.26 -16.32
CA THR A 42 4.92 0.87 -15.96
C THR A 42 5.80 0.41 -14.79
N VAL A 43 7.10 0.72 -14.82
CA VAL A 43 7.98 0.44 -13.67
C VAL A 43 7.48 1.16 -12.40
N TRP A 44 7.01 2.38 -12.53
CA TRP A 44 6.54 3.15 -11.38
C TRP A 44 5.23 2.65 -10.80
N THR A 45 4.21 2.41 -11.63
CA THR A 45 2.92 1.91 -11.12
C THR A 45 3.06 0.51 -10.52
N ARG A 46 3.90 -0.35 -11.12
CA ARG A 46 4.23 -1.66 -10.55
C ARG A 46 4.96 -1.52 -9.22
N ALA A 47 5.97 -0.64 -9.13
CA ALA A 47 6.72 -0.43 -7.89
C ALA A 47 5.91 0.24 -6.77
N MET A 48 4.93 1.08 -7.11
CA MET A 48 4.12 1.84 -6.15
C MET A 48 2.82 1.12 -5.77
N LEU A 49 2.21 0.38 -6.70
CA LEU A 49 0.87 -0.20 -6.54
C LEU A 49 0.76 -1.67 -6.99
N GLY A 50 1.78 -2.22 -7.62
CA GLY A 50 1.76 -3.59 -8.14
C GLY A 50 0.91 -3.80 -9.40
N VAL A 51 0.43 -2.73 -10.04
CA VAL A 51 -0.49 -2.76 -11.19
C VAL A 51 0.11 -2.13 -12.44
N ASN A 52 -0.41 -2.50 -13.61
CA ASN A 52 -0.03 -1.86 -14.85
C ASN A 52 -0.79 -0.53 -15.05
N PRO A 53 -0.23 0.44 -15.80
CA PRO A 53 -0.94 1.68 -16.12
C PRO A 53 -2.28 1.46 -16.85
N ALA A 54 -2.41 0.36 -17.60
CA ALA A 54 -3.63 -0.01 -18.32
C ALA A 54 -4.78 -0.47 -17.41
N ASP A 55 -4.48 -0.88 -16.17
CA ASP A 55 -5.47 -1.43 -15.22
C ASP A 55 -5.88 -0.40 -14.15
N LEU A 56 -5.31 0.80 -14.19
CA LEU A 56 -5.38 1.81 -13.14
C LEU A 56 -6.13 3.04 -13.62
N SER A 57 -7.09 3.57 -12.84
CA SER A 57 -7.70 4.87 -13.11
C SER A 57 -6.65 5.98 -13.10
N ALA A 58 -6.67 6.85 -14.13
CA ALA A 58 -5.80 8.02 -14.19
C ALA A 58 -6.08 8.97 -13.02
N LEU A 59 -7.35 9.24 -12.73
CA LEU A 59 -7.74 10.09 -11.61
C LEU A 59 -7.27 9.53 -10.28
N PHE A 60 -7.45 8.22 -10.06
CA PHE A 60 -6.96 7.57 -8.84
C PHE A 60 -5.46 7.76 -8.67
N PHE A 61 -4.67 7.50 -9.72
CA PHE A 61 -3.21 7.61 -9.62
C PHE A 61 -2.73 9.04 -9.39
N LEU A 62 -3.33 10.00 -10.07
CA LEU A 62 -3.01 11.43 -9.87
C LEU A 62 -3.40 11.89 -8.44
N ASN A 63 -4.56 11.47 -7.95
CA ASN A 63 -5.01 11.75 -6.58
C ASN A 63 -4.09 11.09 -5.54
N TYR A 64 -3.67 9.85 -5.79
CA TYR A 64 -2.68 9.15 -4.98
C TYR A 64 -1.37 9.94 -4.91
N CYS A 65 -0.84 10.39 -6.05
CA CYS A 65 0.36 11.24 -6.09
C CYS A 65 0.15 12.57 -5.34
N LYS A 66 -1.00 13.23 -5.53
CA LYS A 66 -1.35 14.47 -4.81
C LYS A 66 -1.30 14.27 -3.30
N SER A 67 -1.85 13.16 -2.82
CA SER A 67 -1.92 12.87 -1.38
C SER A 67 -0.54 12.81 -0.72
N GLY A 68 0.49 12.36 -1.45
CA GLY A 68 1.88 12.26 -0.97
C GLY A 68 2.76 13.48 -1.30
N GLY A 69 2.14 14.61 -1.66
CA GLY A 69 2.87 15.84 -2.00
C GLY A 69 3.44 15.88 -3.41
N GLY A 70 3.08 14.89 -4.24
CA GLY A 70 3.52 14.75 -5.64
C GLY A 70 4.33 13.50 -5.89
N LEU A 71 4.37 13.07 -7.14
CA LEU A 71 5.09 11.87 -7.57
C LEU A 71 6.58 11.92 -7.21
N LEU A 72 7.20 13.09 -7.37
CA LEU A 72 8.63 13.27 -7.08
C LEU A 72 8.92 13.19 -5.58
N ALA A 73 8.07 13.78 -4.73
CA ALA A 73 8.19 13.69 -3.28
C ALA A 73 8.05 12.26 -2.79
N MET A 74 7.06 11.51 -3.29
CA MET A 74 6.82 10.12 -2.90
C MET A 74 7.96 9.17 -3.27
N ARG A 75 8.70 9.47 -4.33
CA ARG A 75 9.79 8.63 -4.85
C ARG A 75 11.18 9.06 -4.39
N SER A 76 11.32 10.24 -3.81
CA SER A 76 12.61 10.79 -3.41
C SER A 76 13.15 10.07 -2.18
N ASP A 77 14.42 9.70 -2.23
CA ASP A 77 15.25 9.22 -1.11
C ASP A 77 16.06 10.34 -0.45
N ARG A 78 15.94 11.58 -0.94
CA ARG A 78 16.54 12.77 -0.34
C ARG A 78 15.79 13.18 0.92
N LYS A 79 16.41 13.99 1.75
CA LYS A 79 15.79 14.56 2.96
C LYS A 79 14.45 15.23 2.60
N GLY A 80 13.39 14.85 3.32
CA GLY A 80 12.02 15.27 3.05
C GLY A 80 11.25 14.43 2.04
N GLY A 81 11.89 13.47 1.38
CA GLY A 81 11.21 12.53 0.47
C GLY A 81 10.65 11.31 1.19
N GLY A 82 9.62 10.71 0.61
CA GLY A 82 8.91 9.55 1.17
C GLY A 82 9.74 8.27 1.32
N GLN A 83 10.93 8.22 0.70
CA GLN A 83 11.84 7.07 0.74
C GLN A 83 13.14 7.35 1.51
N HIS A 84 13.20 8.48 2.24
CA HIS A 84 14.45 8.93 2.89
C HIS A 84 14.81 8.11 4.11
N LEU A 85 13.84 7.84 4.99
CA LEU A 85 14.08 7.18 6.28
C LEU A 85 13.67 5.70 6.22
N ARG A 86 14.37 4.90 7.00
CA ARG A 86 14.03 3.51 7.29
C ARG A 86 14.15 3.26 8.79
N VAL A 87 13.33 2.34 9.28
CA VAL A 87 13.37 1.92 10.68
C VAL A 87 14.29 0.71 10.79
N ARG A 88 15.40 0.87 11.51
CA ARG A 88 16.44 -0.17 11.66
C ARG A 88 15.85 -1.48 12.21
N GLN A 89 14.98 -1.38 13.21
CA GLN A 89 14.34 -2.53 13.86
C GLN A 89 13.12 -3.08 13.10
N GLY A 90 12.79 -2.49 11.94
CA GLY A 90 11.60 -2.78 11.18
C GLY A 90 10.38 -1.96 11.62
N THR A 91 9.48 -1.72 10.67
CA THR A 91 8.31 -0.84 10.88
C THR A 91 7.26 -1.41 11.83
N GLN A 92 7.24 -2.74 12.05
CA GLN A 92 6.35 -3.37 13.03
C GLN A 92 6.57 -2.83 14.45
N LEU A 93 7.78 -2.29 14.74
CA LEU A 93 8.10 -1.72 16.04
C LEU A 93 7.12 -0.62 16.45
N PHE A 94 6.68 0.23 15.51
CA PHE A 94 5.70 1.28 15.80
C PHE A 94 4.39 0.68 16.35
N ALA A 95 3.85 -0.35 15.70
CA ALA A 95 2.63 -1.00 16.15
C ALA A 95 2.82 -1.68 17.52
N LYS A 96 3.96 -2.33 17.74
CA LYS A 96 4.28 -2.99 19.03
C LYS A 96 4.39 -1.97 20.17
N CYS A 97 5.16 -0.89 19.99
CA CYS A 97 5.28 0.15 21.01
C CYS A 97 3.94 0.83 21.30
N LEU A 98 3.11 1.07 20.28
CA LEU A 98 1.78 1.63 20.50
C LEU A 98 0.89 0.65 21.27
N ALA A 99 0.93 -0.64 20.95
CA ALA A 99 0.19 -1.67 21.66
C ALA A 99 0.55 -1.74 23.14
N GLU A 100 1.83 -1.56 23.49
CA GLU A 100 2.32 -1.56 24.88
C GLU A 100 1.77 -0.38 25.71
N THR A 101 1.30 0.71 25.07
CA THR A 101 0.68 1.84 25.78
C THR A 101 -0.78 1.59 26.13
N LEU A 102 -1.41 0.57 25.57
CA LEU A 102 -2.81 0.26 25.81
C LEU A 102 -2.98 -0.56 27.10
N PRO A 103 -4.13 -0.43 27.79
CA PRO A 103 -4.42 -1.28 28.94
C PRO A 103 -4.36 -2.78 28.58
N ARG A 104 -4.04 -3.62 29.56
CA ARG A 104 -4.07 -5.07 29.38
C ARG A 104 -5.46 -5.51 28.90
N ASP A 105 -5.50 -6.58 28.12
CA ASP A 105 -6.73 -7.18 27.59
C ASP A 105 -7.53 -6.28 26.62
N THR A 106 -6.91 -5.18 26.13
CA THR A 106 -7.52 -4.33 25.08
C THR A 106 -7.38 -4.94 23.69
N ILE A 107 -6.31 -5.69 23.44
CA ILE A 107 -5.99 -6.28 22.13
C ILE A 107 -6.32 -7.78 22.16
N HIS A 108 -7.19 -8.18 21.26
CA HIS A 108 -7.56 -9.58 21.05
C HIS A 108 -6.96 -10.06 19.72
N LEU A 109 -5.85 -10.76 19.79
CA LEU A 109 -5.24 -11.41 18.63
C LEU A 109 -6.00 -12.71 18.27
N GLU A 110 -5.72 -13.26 17.08
CA GLU A 110 -6.37 -14.50 16.60
C GLU A 110 -7.91 -14.42 16.59
N SER A 111 -8.42 -13.21 16.39
CA SER A 111 -9.85 -12.90 16.44
C SER A 111 -10.32 -12.28 15.11
N PRO A 112 -10.29 -13.06 14.01
CA PRO A 112 -10.75 -12.59 12.72
C PRO A 112 -12.23 -12.19 12.79
N VAL A 113 -12.53 -10.97 12.32
CA VAL A 113 -13.90 -10.45 12.25
C VAL A 113 -14.64 -11.11 11.10
N GLU A 114 -15.84 -11.60 11.36
CA GLU A 114 -16.72 -12.27 10.39
C GLU A 114 -17.92 -11.40 10.01
N ALA A 115 -18.45 -10.64 10.98
CA ALA A 115 -19.64 -9.86 10.77
C ALA A 115 -19.71 -8.59 11.64
N VAL A 116 -20.31 -7.55 11.07
CA VAL A 116 -20.69 -6.31 11.76
C VAL A 116 -22.21 -6.14 11.66
N ILE A 117 -22.90 -6.08 12.81
CA ILE A 117 -24.36 -6.05 12.90
C ILE A 117 -24.76 -4.78 13.64
N GLN A 118 -25.58 -3.93 13.02
CA GLN A 118 -26.08 -2.70 13.60
C GLN A 118 -27.58 -2.80 13.88
N HIS A 119 -27.95 -2.70 15.15
CA HIS A 119 -29.34 -2.72 15.62
C HIS A 119 -29.82 -1.28 15.90
N GLY A 120 -30.08 -0.51 14.84
CA GLY A 120 -30.42 0.92 14.96
C GLY A 120 -29.19 1.79 15.24
N ARG A 121 -29.37 2.91 15.99
CA ARG A 121 -28.32 3.94 16.19
C ARG A 121 -27.58 3.88 17.53
N GLN A 122 -27.62 2.78 18.27
CA GLN A 122 -27.04 2.79 19.63
C GLN A 122 -26.11 1.64 19.94
N THR A 123 -26.11 0.58 19.17
CA THR A 123 -25.29 -0.60 19.47
C THR A 123 -24.85 -1.29 18.19
N VAL A 124 -23.56 -1.51 18.07
CA VAL A 124 -22.95 -2.32 17.03
C VAL A 124 -22.46 -3.61 17.67
N GLN A 125 -22.76 -4.74 17.08
CA GLN A 125 -22.20 -6.04 17.41
C GLN A 125 -21.16 -6.45 16.37
N VAL A 126 -20.00 -6.88 16.83
CA VAL A 126 -18.94 -7.43 16.01
C VAL A 126 -18.78 -8.90 16.37
N ARG A 127 -18.94 -9.80 15.40
CA ARG A 127 -18.61 -11.21 15.55
C ARG A 127 -17.17 -11.47 15.11
N ALA A 128 -16.42 -12.12 16.00
CA ALA A 128 -15.04 -12.48 15.72
C ALA A 128 -14.71 -13.80 16.43
N ASN A 129 -14.28 -14.81 15.67
CA ASN A 129 -13.86 -16.13 16.18
C ASN A 129 -14.84 -16.73 17.22
N GLY A 130 -16.14 -16.74 16.89
CA GLY A 130 -17.20 -17.27 17.77
C GLY A 130 -17.60 -16.38 18.96
N ALA A 131 -16.89 -15.29 19.23
CA ALA A 131 -17.26 -14.30 20.23
C ALA A 131 -18.10 -13.15 19.64
N VAL A 132 -18.89 -12.49 20.48
CA VAL A 132 -19.69 -11.29 20.13
C VAL A 132 -19.27 -10.14 21.02
N TYR A 133 -18.79 -9.07 20.40
CA TYR A 133 -18.42 -7.83 21.05
C TYR A 133 -19.51 -6.79 20.80
N SER A 134 -19.99 -6.12 21.84
CA SER A 134 -20.99 -5.05 21.73
C SER A 134 -20.35 -3.70 22.04
N ALA A 135 -20.56 -2.73 21.16
CA ALA A 135 -19.98 -1.40 21.30
C ALA A 135 -20.98 -0.32 20.88
N ARG A 136 -20.81 0.91 21.39
CA ARG A 136 -21.57 2.07 20.93
C ARG A 136 -21.12 2.55 19.54
N LYS A 137 -19.83 2.43 19.26
CA LYS A 137 -19.19 2.80 17.99
C LYS A 137 -18.12 1.78 17.63
N VAL A 138 -17.92 1.57 16.35
CA VAL A 138 -16.88 0.70 15.81
C VAL A 138 -16.06 1.48 14.79
N ILE A 139 -14.76 1.37 14.83
CA ILE A 139 -13.87 1.84 13.78
C ILE A 139 -13.29 0.61 13.08
N THR A 140 -13.54 0.47 11.79
CA THR A 140 -12.89 -0.55 10.97
C THR A 140 -11.68 0.01 10.25
N THR A 141 -10.57 -0.73 10.30
CA THR A 141 -9.35 -0.47 9.54
C THR A 141 -9.07 -1.60 8.54
N VAL A 142 -10.06 -2.47 8.34
CA VAL A 142 -9.97 -3.60 7.43
C VAL A 142 -9.82 -3.08 6.01
N PRO A 143 -8.81 -3.55 5.24
CA PRO A 143 -8.60 -3.10 3.87
C PRO A 143 -9.79 -3.41 2.96
N GLY A 144 -10.03 -2.55 1.96
CA GLY A 144 -11.15 -2.71 1.03
C GLY A 144 -11.30 -4.13 0.45
N PRO A 145 -10.23 -4.77 -0.06
CA PRO A 145 -10.31 -6.14 -0.55
C PRO A 145 -10.75 -7.18 0.48
N VAL A 146 -10.46 -6.97 1.77
CA VAL A 146 -10.89 -7.88 2.86
C VAL A 146 -12.30 -7.55 3.35
N LEU A 147 -12.73 -6.29 3.24
CA LEU A 147 -14.12 -5.91 3.60
C LEU A 147 -15.17 -6.68 2.80
N LYS A 148 -14.83 -7.19 1.61
CA LYS A 148 -15.72 -8.04 0.78
C LYS A 148 -16.11 -9.33 1.49
N GLU A 149 -15.24 -9.85 2.34
CA GLU A 149 -15.41 -11.12 3.03
C GLU A 149 -16.25 -10.98 4.32
N LEU A 150 -16.48 -9.75 4.78
CA LEU A 150 -17.23 -9.48 5.99
C LEU A 150 -18.73 -9.36 5.69
N SER A 151 -19.54 -9.95 6.58
CA SER A 151 -20.99 -9.78 6.54
C SER A 151 -21.42 -8.49 7.25
N PHE A 152 -22.26 -7.69 6.60
CA PHE A 152 -22.82 -6.47 7.19
C PHE A 152 -24.34 -6.57 7.30
N THR A 153 -24.88 -6.24 8.48
CA THR A 153 -26.33 -6.17 8.71
C THR A 153 -26.67 -4.81 9.34
N PRO A 154 -27.48 -3.95 8.68
CA PRO A 154 -27.91 -4.09 7.28
C PRO A 154 -26.73 -4.09 6.28
N PRO A 155 -26.96 -4.40 4.99
CA PRO A 155 -25.88 -4.35 3.98
C PRO A 155 -25.28 -2.94 3.84
N LEU A 156 -24.01 -2.85 3.49
CA LEU A 156 -23.34 -1.56 3.21
C LEU A 156 -24.13 -0.76 2.16
N PRO A 157 -24.15 0.58 2.25
CA PRO A 157 -24.74 1.44 1.23
C PRO A 157 -24.19 1.13 -0.16
N PRO A 158 -24.97 1.26 -1.24
CA PRO A 158 -24.56 0.89 -2.59
C PRO A 158 -23.24 1.52 -3.03
N ALA A 159 -23.03 2.81 -2.74
CA ALA A 159 -21.78 3.51 -3.09
C ALA A 159 -20.56 2.89 -2.38
N LYS A 160 -20.69 2.60 -1.08
CA LYS A 160 -19.65 1.98 -0.28
C LYS A 160 -19.35 0.56 -0.75
N ARG A 161 -20.40 -0.21 -1.04
CA ARG A 161 -20.29 -1.56 -1.56
C ARG A 161 -19.60 -1.57 -2.92
N LEU A 162 -19.99 -0.68 -3.86
CA LEU A 162 -19.33 -0.59 -5.16
C LEU A 162 -17.86 -0.22 -5.02
N TRP A 163 -17.54 0.72 -4.12
CA TRP A 163 -16.14 1.07 -3.84
C TRP A 163 -15.35 -0.15 -3.37
N VAL A 164 -15.87 -0.88 -2.38
CA VAL A 164 -15.24 -2.08 -1.82
C VAL A 164 -15.08 -3.18 -2.87
N GLU A 165 -16.12 -3.45 -3.66
CA GLU A 165 -16.11 -4.47 -4.72
C GLU A 165 -15.14 -4.14 -5.87
N SER A 166 -14.93 -2.83 -6.13
CA SER A 166 -14.07 -2.34 -7.20
C SER A 166 -12.60 -2.16 -6.79
N THR A 167 -12.28 -2.26 -5.50
CA THR A 167 -10.89 -2.19 -5.04
C THR A 167 -10.17 -3.51 -5.22
N GLY A 168 -8.89 -3.40 -5.58
CA GLY A 168 -7.98 -4.54 -5.66
C GLY A 168 -6.55 -4.13 -5.34
N TYR A 169 -5.77 -5.11 -4.92
CA TYR A 169 -4.32 -4.97 -4.86
C TYR A 169 -3.69 -5.44 -6.15
N GLY A 170 -2.57 -4.81 -6.49
CA GLY A 170 -1.69 -5.32 -7.51
C GLY A 170 -0.89 -6.53 -7.03
N TYR A 171 -0.23 -7.19 -7.98
CA TYR A 171 0.70 -8.25 -7.66
C TYR A 171 2.01 -7.66 -7.13
N TYR A 172 2.40 -8.07 -5.92
CA TYR A 172 3.58 -7.54 -5.28
C TYR A 172 4.24 -8.59 -4.39
N THR A 173 5.51 -8.86 -4.68
CA THR A 173 6.36 -9.69 -3.86
C THR A 173 7.73 -9.05 -3.75
N LYS A 174 8.48 -9.37 -2.71
CA LYS A 174 9.84 -8.90 -2.55
C LYS A 174 10.76 -10.01 -2.03
N ALA A 175 12.01 -9.91 -2.43
CA ALA A 175 13.08 -10.73 -1.91
C ALA A 175 14.21 -9.85 -1.36
N MET A 176 14.66 -10.15 -0.16
CA MET A 176 15.83 -9.57 0.46
C MET A 176 16.99 -10.52 0.22
N MET A 177 17.97 -10.05 -0.56
CA MET A 177 19.18 -10.80 -0.92
C MET A 177 20.32 -10.33 -0.02
N GLU A 178 20.73 -11.14 0.94
CA GLU A 178 21.85 -10.84 1.84
C GLU A 178 23.18 -11.29 1.25
N PHE A 179 24.18 -10.43 1.36
CA PHE A 179 25.52 -10.63 0.81
C PHE A 179 26.60 -10.48 1.88
N ARG A 180 27.80 -11.05 1.63
CA ARG A 180 28.98 -10.92 2.52
C ARG A 180 29.47 -9.49 2.64
N SER A 181 29.24 -8.68 1.61
CA SER A 181 29.72 -7.31 1.54
C SER A 181 28.84 -6.43 0.65
N ALA A 182 28.91 -5.11 0.85
CA ALA A 182 28.27 -4.14 -0.05
C ALA A 182 29.09 -3.94 -1.32
N PHE A 183 29.16 -4.95 -2.20
CA PHE A 183 29.96 -4.93 -3.43
C PHE A 183 29.59 -3.76 -4.35
N TRP A 184 28.31 -3.34 -4.38
CA TRP A 184 27.84 -2.19 -5.16
C TRP A 184 28.46 -0.89 -4.68
N VAL A 185 28.67 -0.72 -3.37
CA VAL A 185 29.33 0.47 -2.80
C VAL A 185 30.80 0.53 -3.24
N ARG A 186 31.51 -0.63 -3.27
CA ARG A 186 32.88 -0.67 -3.78
C ARG A 186 32.99 -0.27 -5.25
N LYS A 187 31.91 -0.44 -6.03
CA LYS A 187 31.79 0.01 -7.42
C LYS A 187 31.33 1.48 -7.54
N GLY A 188 31.17 2.21 -6.44
CA GLY A 188 30.69 3.59 -6.45
C GLY A 188 29.20 3.73 -6.71
N LEU A 189 28.40 2.65 -6.50
CA LEU A 189 26.97 2.62 -6.75
C LEU A 189 26.19 2.71 -5.44
N CYS A 190 24.97 3.28 -5.47
CA CYS A 190 24.13 3.45 -4.30
C CYS A 190 23.18 2.27 -4.02
N GLY A 191 23.24 1.21 -4.82
CA GLY A 191 22.33 0.08 -4.68
C GLY A 191 20.90 0.29 -5.17
N LEU A 192 20.55 1.49 -5.67
CA LEU A 192 19.25 1.74 -6.30
C LEU A 192 19.34 1.44 -7.80
N VAL A 193 18.46 0.56 -8.27
CA VAL A 193 18.30 0.24 -9.68
C VAL A 193 16.83 0.26 -10.05
N GLN A 194 16.52 0.73 -11.27
CA GLN A 194 15.26 0.52 -11.97
C GLN A 194 15.56 -0.29 -13.23
N SER A 195 14.83 -1.40 -13.41
CA SER A 195 15.06 -2.31 -14.53
C SER A 195 13.79 -2.49 -15.36
N PHE A 196 13.95 -2.45 -16.68
CA PHE A 196 12.87 -2.75 -17.63
C PHE A 196 12.85 -4.24 -18.01
N VAL A 197 13.83 -5.01 -17.57
CA VAL A 197 14.00 -6.42 -17.88
C VAL A 197 14.30 -7.23 -16.62
N GLY A 198 13.95 -8.51 -16.67
CA GLY A 198 14.13 -9.41 -15.51
C GLY A 198 12.99 -9.34 -14.51
N PRO A 199 13.02 -10.17 -13.45
CA PRO A 199 11.95 -10.24 -12.46
C PRO A 199 11.84 -9.00 -11.58
N ALA A 200 12.96 -8.43 -11.12
CA ALA A 200 12.95 -7.25 -10.26
C ALA A 200 12.91 -5.96 -11.08
N SER A 201 11.83 -5.20 -10.96
CA SER A 201 11.69 -3.89 -11.59
C SER A 201 12.39 -2.77 -10.82
N VAL A 202 12.53 -2.93 -9.51
CA VAL A 202 13.27 -2.03 -8.62
C VAL A 202 14.13 -2.84 -7.67
N VAL A 203 15.36 -2.40 -7.46
CA VAL A 203 16.26 -2.91 -6.43
C VAL A 203 16.67 -1.75 -5.53
N ARG A 204 16.73 -1.97 -4.22
CA ARG A 204 17.20 -0.97 -3.27
C ARG A 204 18.16 -1.56 -2.27
N ASP A 205 19.21 -0.81 -1.96
CA ASP A 205 20.04 -1.07 -0.81
C ASP A 205 19.22 -0.87 0.48
N THR A 206 19.09 -1.94 1.25
CA THR A 206 18.41 -1.95 2.55
C THR A 206 19.33 -2.46 3.66
N SER A 207 20.63 -2.31 3.47
CA SER A 207 21.66 -2.71 4.41
C SER A 207 21.53 -2.04 5.77
N SER A 208 22.05 -2.70 6.77
CA SER A 208 22.33 -2.18 8.11
C SER A 208 23.80 -2.39 8.42
N PRO A 209 24.69 -1.47 8.00
CA PRO A 209 26.14 -1.64 8.18
C PRO A 209 26.56 -1.83 9.64
N ASP A 210 25.86 -1.15 10.58
CA ASP A 210 26.12 -1.31 12.02
C ASP A 210 25.86 -2.74 12.52
N ASP A 211 24.99 -3.50 11.82
CA ASP A 211 24.67 -4.89 12.12
C ASP A 211 25.46 -5.85 11.21
N SER A 212 26.40 -5.34 10.42
CA SER A 212 27.15 -6.08 9.40
C SER A 212 26.25 -6.81 8.37
N LYS A 213 25.07 -6.25 8.09
CA LYS A 213 24.11 -6.78 7.14
C LYS A 213 24.11 -5.97 5.85
N PHE A 214 24.42 -6.63 4.74
CA PHE A 214 24.46 -6.04 3.40
C PHE A 214 23.37 -6.67 2.55
N VAL A 215 22.31 -5.90 2.30
CA VAL A 215 21.06 -6.41 1.72
C VAL A 215 20.64 -5.59 0.53
N LEU A 216 20.40 -6.26 -0.59
CA LEU A 216 19.65 -5.70 -1.72
C LEU A 216 18.21 -6.23 -1.68
N THR A 217 17.25 -5.35 -1.50
CA THR A 217 15.83 -5.70 -1.60
C THR A 217 15.39 -5.56 -3.05
N CYS A 218 14.95 -6.66 -3.63
CA CYS A 218 14.41 -6.78 -4.97
C CYS A 218 12.88 -6.73 -4.92
N PHE A 219 12.26 -5.91 -5.77
CA PHE A 219 10.81 -5.77 -5.85
C PHE A 219 10.32 -6.34 -7.18
N MET A 220 9.57 -7.44 -7.09
CA MET A 220 8.93 -8.10 -8.21
C MET A 220 7.44 -7.79 -8.17
N ALA A 221 6.94 -7.10 -9.19
CA ALA A 221 5.56 -6.62 -9.22
C ALA A 221 4.91 -6.78 -10.60
N GLY A 222 3.58 -6.84 -10.63
CA GLY A 222 2.82 -7.09 -11.85
C GLY A 222 3.11 -8.46 -12.44
N ASP A 223 3.01 -8.60 -13.77
CA ASP A 223 3.19 -9.89 -14.46
C ASP A 223 4.57 -10.51 -14.27
N PRO A 224 5.70 -9.75 -14.32
CA PRO A 224 7.01 -10.32 -14.00
C PRO A 224 7.11 -10.89 -12.58
N GLY A 225 6.49 -10.23 -11.60
CA GLY A 225 6.42 -10.72 -10.23
C GLY A 225 5.62 -12.02 -10.12
N ARG A 226 4.46 -12.07 -10.77
CA ARG A 226 3.63 -13.28 -10.85
C ARG A 226 4.39 -14.46 -11.46
N ALA A 227 5.05 -14.23 -12.59
CA ALA A 227 5.84 -15.27 -13.25
C ALA A 227 7.01 -15.76 -12.38
N TRP A 228 7.63 -14.85 -11.62
CA TRP A 228 8.71 -15.19 -10.70
C TRP A 228 8.21 -16.02 -9.51
N SER A 229 7.09 -15.70 -8.92
CA SER A 229 6.52 -16.42 -7.77
C SER A 229 6.07 -17.85 -8.10
N LEU A 230 5.79 -18.15 -9.37
CA LEU A 230 5.47 -19.50 -9.81
C LEU A 230 6.68 -20.44 -9.93
N GLN A 231 7.91 -19.92 -9.81
CA GLN A 231 9.14 -20.69 -9.88
C GLN A 231 9.46 -21.36 -8.53
N SER A 232 10.28 -22.40 -8.57
CA SER A 232 10.85 -23.00 -7.35
C SER A 232 11.78 -22.01 -6.63
N THR A 233 11.98 -22.20 -5.34
CA THR A 233 12.86 -21.31 -4.53
C THR A 233 14.24 -21.16 -5.15
N SER A 234 14.86 -22.25 -5.65
CA SER A 234 16.16 -22.21 -6.30
C SER A 234 16.13 -21.42 -7.61
N GLN A 235 15.10 -21.59 -8.44
CA GLN A 235 14.93 -20.81 -9.68
C GLN A 235 14.70 -19.32 -9.38
N ARG A 236 13.90 -19.00 -8.35
CA ARG A 236 13.69 -17.63 -7.88
C ARG A 236 15.01 -16.96 -7.53
N GLN A 237 15.83 -17.64 -6.71
CA GLN A 237 17.14 -17.16 -6.30
C GLN A 237 18.07 -16.97 -7.50
N GLU A 238 18.22 -17.99 -8.33
CA GLU A 238 19.10 -17.97 -9.50
C GLU A 238 18.76 -16.83 -10.47
N SER A 239 17.45 -16.63 -10.74
CA SER A 239 16.98 -15.57 -11.63
C SER A 239 17.31 -14.16 -11.12
N LEU A 240 17.25 -13.94 -9.80
CA LEU A 240 17.64 -12.67 -9.18
C LEU A 240 19.17 -12.49 -9.19
N LEU A 241 19.95 -13.51 -8.84
CA LEU A 241 21.39 -13.43 -8.89
C LEU A 241 21.88 -13.08 -10.30
N ARG A 242 21.38 -13.77 -11.33
CA ARG A 242 21.70 -13.47 -12.73
C ARG A 242 21.30 -12.05 -13.16
N GLN A 243 20.16 -11.56 -12.66
CA GLN A 243 19.76 -10.18 -12.94
C GLN A 243 20.71 -9.19 -12.26
N LEU A 244 21.04 -9.39 -10.99
CA LEU A 244 21.93 -8.52 -10.22
C LEU A 244 23.34 -8.51 -10.81
N GLU A 245 23.87 -9.66 -11.26
CA GLU A 245 25.16 -9.75 -11.97
C GLU A 245 25.20 -8.79 -13.17
N LYS A 246 24.15 -8.82 -13.99
CA LYS A 246 24.05 -7.93 -15.15
C LYS A 246 23.88 -6.46 -14.77
N LEU A 247 23.07 -6.17 -13.75
CA LEU A 247 22.76 -4.79 -13.34
C LEU A 247 23.96 -4.11 -12.69
N TYR A 248 24.77 -4.86 -11.96
CA TYR A 248 25.95 -4.33 -11.26
C TYR A 248 27.27 -4.64 -11.97
N ASP A 249 27.21 -5.26 -13.14
CA ASP A 249 28.39 -5.66 -13.92
C ASP A 249 29.42 -6.41 -13.04
N ILE A 250 28.98 -7.50 -12.44
CA ILE A 250 29.78 -8.37 -11.56
C ILE A 250 29.60 -9.83 -11.99
N GLU A 251 30.68 -10.60 -11.93
CA GLU A 251 30.66 -12.03 -12.19
C GLU A 251 30.70 -12.82 -10.88
N ASN A 252 30.15 -14.03 -10.91
CA ASN A 252 30.18 -14.98 -9.79
C ASN A 252 29.59 -14.41 -8.48
N LEU A 253 28.47 -13.66 -8.58
CA LEU A 253 27.80 -13.05 -7.43
C LEU A 253 27.36 -14.08 -6.39
N GLU A 254 27.18 -15.34 -6.81
CA GLU A 254 26.87 -16.46 -5.94
C GLU A 254 27.91 -16.63 -4.81
N THR A 255 29.19 -16.29 -5.05
CA THR A 255 30.23 -16.36 -4.02
C THR A 255 30.10 -15.33 -2.91
N GLU A 256 29.46 -14.19 -3.20
CA GLU A 256 29.13 -13.13 -2.24
C GLU A 256 27.77 -13.36 -1.58
N PHE A 257 26.89 -14.15 -2.18
CA PHE A 257 25.54 -14.39 -1.71
C PHE A 257 25.53 -15.26 -0.44
N LEU A 258 24.67 -14.90 0.53
CA LEU A 258 24.47 -15.64 1.78
C LEU A 258 23.13 -16.32 1.80
N GLU A 259 22.05 -15.53 1.74
CA GLU A 259 20.68 -16.06 1.82
C GLU A 259 19.66 -15.14 1.15
N MET A 260 18.49 -15.67 0.84
CA MET A 260 17.35 -14.96 0.30
C MET A 260 16.13 -15.17 1.20
N HIS A 261 15.56 -14.07 1.66
CA HIS A 261 14.24 -14.07 2.30
C HIS A 261 13.20 -13.47 1.35
N SER A 262 12.13 -14.16 1.07
CA SER A 262 11.03 -13.65 0.23
C SER A 262 9.69 -13.74 0.94
N TYR A 263 8.78 -12.83 0.59
CA TYR A 263 7.41 -12.85 1.09
C TYR A 263 6.44 -12.48 -0.02
N ASP A 264 5.49 -13.35 -0.26
CA ASP A 264 4.46 -13.22 -1.29
C ASP A 264 3.16 -12.68 -0.63
N TRP A 265 2.96 -11.37 -0.67
CA TRP A 265 1.80 -10.71 -0.06
C TRP A 265 0.45 -11.17 -0.64
N VAL A 266 0.47 -11.77 -1.83
CA VAL A 266 -0.73 -12.31 -2.47
C VAL A 266 -1.27 -13.56 -1.80
N GLU A 267 -0.52 -14.17 -0.91
CA GLU A 267 -0.94 -15.33 -0.10
C GLU A 267 -1.49 -14.92 1.27
N ASP A 268 -1.36 -13.64 1.65
CA ASP A 268 -1.80 -13.13 2.94
C ASP A 268 -3.25 -12.64 2.87
N GLN A 269 -4.17 -13.44 3.43
CA GLN A 269 -5.60 -13.13 3.44
C GLN A 269 -5.94 -11.88 4.25
N TYR A 270 -5.20 -11.58 5.33
CA TYR A 270 -5.48 -10.44 6.21
C TYR A 270 -4.96 -9.10 5.65
N SER A 271 -4.01 -9.14 4.74
CA SER A 271 -3.61 -7.97 3.97
C SER A 271 -4.51 -7.73 2.74
N GLY A 272 -5.36 -8.70 2.37
CA GLY A 272 -6.25 -8.65 1.22
C GLY A 272 -5.63 -9.20 -0.05
N TRP A 273 -4.77 -10.20 0.08
CA TRP A 273 -4.07 -10.90 -1.00
C TRP A 273 -3.23 -9.98 -1.88
N GLY A 274 -2.58 -8.99 -1.26
CA GLY A 274 -1.70 -8.08 -1.98
C GLY A 274 -1.23 -6.89 -1.17
N CYS A 275 -0.46 -6.05 -1.81
CA CYS A 275 0.05 -4.78 -1.26
C CYS A 275 0.54 -3.87 -2.42
N PRO A 276 1.04 -2.65 -2.16
CA PRO A 276 1.09 -1.94 -0.86
C PRO A 276 -0.17 -1.12 -0.57
N CYS A 277 -0.95 -0.76 -1.59
CA CYS A 277 -2.17 0.05 -1.47
C CYS A 277 -3.22 -0.44 -2.46
N ALA A 278 -4.45 -0.59 -2.00
CA ALA A 278 -5.57 -0.89 -2.88
C ALA A 278 -5.77 0.23 -3.90
N SER A 279 -6.02 -0.16 -5.14
CA SER A 279 -6.23 0.75 -6.26
C SER A 279 -7.63 0.60 -6.85
N LEU A 280 -8.05 1.60 -7.61
CA LEU A 280 -9.34 1.63 -8.28
C LEU A 280 -9.17 1.57 -9.80
N THR A 281 -10.05 0.86 -10.45
CA THR A 281 -10.21 0.86 -11.90
C THR A 281 -10.93 2.13 -12.38
N PRO A 282 -10.87 2.46 -13.68
CA PRO A 282 -11.62 3.60 -14.24
C PRO A 282 -13.12 3.57 -13.94
N GLY A 283 -13.71 4.76 -13.72
CA GLY A 283 -15.14 4.97 -13.56
C GLY A 283 -15.68 4.87 -12.13
N VAL A 284 -14.91 4.36 -11.18
CA VAL A 284 -15.38 4.16 -9.79
C VAL A 284 -15.51 5.49 -9.05
N ILE A 285 -14.48 6.34 -9.11
CA ILE A 285 -14.50 7.65 -8.41
C ILE A 285 -15.60 8.56 -8.98
N ASP A 286 -15.80 8.56 -10.30
CA ASP A 286 -16.88 9.32 -10.92
C ASP A 286 -18.27 8.85 -10.46
N THR A 287 -18.43 7.53 -10.30
CA THR A 287 -19.72 6.92 -9.94
C THR A 287 -20.08 7.12 -8.47
N VAL A 288 -19.13 6.91 -7.54
CA VAL A 288 -19.45 6.88 -6.09
C VAL A 288 -18.77 7.98 -5.28
N GLY A 289 -17.83 8.71 -5.86
CA GLY A 289 -17.01 9.71 -5.16
C GLY A 289 -15.76 9.14 -4.51
N ALA A 290 -14.74 9.98 -4.38
CA ALA A 290 -13.46 9.59 -3.77
C ALA A 290 -13.59 9.27 -2.27
N ASP A 291 -14.59 9.85 -1.59
CA ASP A 291 -14.83 9.70 -0.16
C ASP A 291 -15.81 8.56 0.19
N ALA A 292 -16.29 7.80 -0.79
CA ALA A 292 -17.33 6.79 -0.59
C ALA A 292 -17.00 5.78 0.52
N LEU A 293 -15.73 5.37 0.65
CA LEU A 293 -15.33 4.49 1.75
C LEU A 293 -15.22 5.22 3.09
N ARG A 294 -14.79 6.49 3.08
CA ARG A 294 -14.43 7.24 4.27
C ARG A 294 -15.63 7.62 5.14
N GLU A 295 -16.75 7.93 4.54
CA GLU A 295 -17.95 8.40 5.26
C GLU A 295 -18.44 7.36 6.28
N PRO A 296 -18.77 7.76 7.52
CA PRO A 296 -19.37 6.86 8.49
C PRO A 296 -20.70 6.28 7.99
N TRP A 297 -21.01 5.08 8.43
CA TRP A 297 -22.27 4.43 8.16
C TRP A 297 -22.94 4.03 9.48
N TYR A 298 -23.91 4.81 9.93
CA TYR A 298 -24.50 4.76 11.28
C TYR A 298 -23.42 4.89 12.37
N ASP A 299 -23.16 3.79 13.09
CA ASP A 299 -22.20 3.71 14.19
C ASP A 299 -20.88 3.04 13.79
N LEU A 300 -20.71 2.74 12.51
CA LEU A 300 -19.48 2.19 11.92
C LEU A 300 -18.70 3.30 11.21
N HIS A 301 -17.50 3.54 11.67
CA HIS A 301 -16.52 4.47 11.11
C HIS A 301 -15.45 3.72 10.34
N PHE A 302 -14.86 4.36 9.34
CA PHE A 302 -13.86 3.75 8.47
C PHE A 302 -12.54 4.51 8.59
N ALA A 303 -11.48 3.78 8.90
CA ALA A 303 -10.10 4.25 8.88
C ALA A 303 -9.27 3.31 7.98
N GLY A 304 -7.97 3.45 8.00
CA GLY A 304 -7.07 2.79 7.09
C GLY A 304 -6.56 3.76 6.02
N THR A 305 -5.43 3.44 5.45
CA THR A 305 -4.73 4.34 4.53
C THR A 305 -5.52 4.68 3.27
N GLU A 306 -6.46 3.82 2.85
CA GLU A 306 -7.36 4.04 1.73
C GLU A 306 -8.30 5.24 1.96
N THR A 307 -8.61 5.53 3.22
CA THR A 307 -9.48 6.64 3.62
C THR A 307 -8.71 7.93 3.92
N ALA A 308 -7.39 7.93 3.74
CA ALA A 308 -6.54 9.08 4.01
C ALA A 308 -6.57 10.10 2.86
N GLY A 309 -6.58 11.38 3.18
CA GLY A 309 -6.42 12.48 2.21
C GLY A 309 -4.96 12.83 1.98
N GLU A 310 -4.12 12.59 2.98
CA GLU A 310 -2.69 12.79 2.90
C GLU A 310 -1.95 11.46 3.11
N TRP A 311 -0.89 11.22 2.34
CA TRP A 311 -0.07 10.01 2.38
C TRP A 311 -0.87 8.71 2.21
N LYS A 312 -1.88 8.72 1.33
CA LYS A 312 -2.65 7.52 0.97
C LYS A 312 -1.70 6.38 0.54
N GLY A 313 -1.93 5.17 1.04
CA GLY A 313 -1.06 4.02 0.78
C GLY A 313 0.21 3.95 1.63
N TYR A 314 0.41 4.89 2.56
CA TYR A 314 1.55 4.94 3.48
C TYR A 314 1.11 4.78 4.94
N MET A 315 2.06 4.47 5.82
CA MET A 315 1.81 4.36 7.27
C MET A 315 1.33 5.69 7.86
N GLU A 316 1.86 6.82 7.40
CA GLU A 316 1.42 8.16 7.79
C GLU A 316 -0.08 8.37 7.49
N GLY A 317 -0.53 7.96 6.31
CA GLY A 317 -1.94 8.01 5.95
C GLY A 317 -2.81 7.14 6.86
N ALA A 318 -2.32 5.99 7.27
CA ALA A 318 -3.04 5.12 8.22
C ALA A 318 -3.18 5.81 9.59
N VAL A 319 -2.11 6.42 10.13
CA VAL A 319 -2.15 7.17 11.39
C VAL A 319 -3.14 8.32 11.32
N ARG A 320 -3.03 9.20 10.32
CA ARG A 320 -3.94 10.34 10.12
C ARG A 320 -5.40 9.91 9.97
N SER A 321 -5.66 8.81 9.29
CA SER A 321 -7.01 8.27 9.17
C SER A 321 -7.57 7.75 10.49
N GLY A 322 -6.71 7.17 11.34
CA GLY A 322 -7.06 6.73 12.68
C GLY A 322 -7.41 7.92 13.59
N GLU A 323 -6.59 8.97 13.61
CA GLU A 323 -6.86 10.21 14.34
C GLU A 323 -8.19 10.84 13.93
N ARG A 324 -8.46 10.93 12.63
CA ARG A 324 -9.73 11.44 12.10
C ARG A 324 -10.91 10.59 12.57
N ALA A 325 -10.84 9.27 12.41
CA ALA A 325 -11.94 8.38 12.81
C ALA A 325 -12.18 8.40 14.33
N ALA A 326 -11.11 8.51 15.13
CA ALA A 326 -11.23 8.68 16.57
C ALA A 326 -11.93 10.00 16.92
N ALA A 327 -11.57 11.10 16.26
CA ALA A 327 -12.23 12.42 16.47
C ALA A 327 -13.73 12.36 16.09
N GLU A 328 -14.08 11.72 14.97
CA GLU A 328 -15.48 11.49 14.57
C GLU A 328 -16.26 10.70 15.66
N VAL A 329 -15.67 9.65 16.20
CA VAL A 329 -16.29 8.83 17.26
C VAL A 329 -16.48 9.65 18.53
N VAL A 330 -15.47 10.41 18.98
CA VAL A 330 -15.56 11.29 20.16
C VAL A 330 -16.67 12.30 20.01
N GLN A 331 -16.78 12.94 18.85
CA GLN A 331 -17.85 13.89 18.53
C GLN A 331 -19.22 13.24 18.57
N HIS A 332 -19.38 12.08 17.91
CA HIS A 332 -20.66 11.36 17.88
C HIS A 332 -21.10 10.80 19.24
N LEU A 333 -20.16 10.56 20.15
CA LEU A 333 -20.46 10.14 21.52
C LEU A 333 -20.79 11.32 22.43
N GLY A 334 -20.68 12.57 21.96
CA GLY A 334 -20.88 13.77 22.78
C GLY A 334 -19.80 13.95 23.86
N LEU A 335 -18.67 13.28 23.73
CA LEU A 335 -17.53 13.43 24.62
C LEU A 335 -16.78 14.70 24.18
N GLY A 336 -16.94 15.80 24.93
CA GLY A 336 -16.30 17.07 24.60
C GLY A 336 -14.77 16.94 24.47
N HIS A 337 -14.13 17.97 23.92
CA HIS A 337 -12.68 18.08 23.56
C HIS A 337 -11.68 17.95 24.72
N THR A 338 -11.98 17.21 25.77
CA THR A 338 -11.09 17.00 26.95
C THR A 338 -10.13 15.81 26.80
N ALA A 339 -10.25 15.03 25.75
CA ALA A 339 -9.24 14.01 25.44
C ALA A 339 -8.15 14.60 24.55
N ARG A 340 -7.10 15.16 25.15
CA ARG A 340 -5.80 15.29 24.48
C ARG A 340 -5.21 13.88 24.39
N LEU A 341 -5.12 13.36 23.15
CA LEU A 341 -4.33 12.18 22.85
C LEU A 341 -2.85 12.43 23.06
#